data_68c2ae6851493ae99c6b62f505b68799
#
_entry.id   68c2ae6851493ae99c6b62f505b68799
#
_cell.length_a   1.000
_cell.length_b   1.000
_cell.length_c   1.000
_cell.angle_alpha   90.00
_cell.angle_beta   90.00
_cell.angle_gamma   90.00
#
_symmetry.space_group_name_H-M   'P 1'
#
loop_
_entity.id
_entity.type
_entity.pdbx_description
1 polymer ?
#
loop_
_entity_poly.entity_id
_entity_poly.type
_entity_poly.pdbx_seq_one_letter_code
_entity_poly.pdbx_strand_id
1 'polypeptide(L)'
;MHVALVGASGNIGTKITGELVSRGHTVTAIARNTGKIDSQEGVSAVAGDMLQPDQLAESLVGHDAVISAAPFVTNESEKLFAAVRGSGVKRYLMVGGAASLLNDEGEKVWDSLQGVGIPDEVLANIQEGIRAFELLQQEDQLDWTFFSPAVMIGPGEKTGKFRLGKDNVVSADSGESKISYDDYAIAMVDELEQGNSVKSRFTIGY
;
A
#
# COMPACT_ATOMS: atom_id res chain seq x y z
N MET A 1 -0.39 16.82 7.95
CA MET A 1 0.87 16.31 7.39
C MET A 1 0.91 16.59 5.91
N HIS A 2 2.11 16.71 5.35
CA HIS A 2 2.33 16.75 3.90
C HIS A 2 2.78 15.36 3.43
N VAL A 3 1.94 14.67 2.67
CA VAL A 3 2.12 13.25 2.31
C VAL A 3 2.37 13.10 0.82
N ALA A 4 3.43 12.39 0.44
CA ALA A 4 3.63 11.97 -0.94
C ALA A 4 2.95 10.61 -1.16
N LEU A 5 2.10 10.50 -2.17
CA LEU A 5 1.40 9.27 -2.53
C LEU A 5 1.79 8.81 -3.93
N VAL A 6 2.61 7.79 -4.01
CA VAL A 6 3.03 7.15 -5.27
C VAL A 6 1.94 6.15 -5.71
N GLY A 7 1.50 6.24 -6.95
CA GLY A 7 0.38 5.44 -7.46
C GLY A 7 -1.00 6.04 -7.16
N ALA A 8 -1.08 7.34 -6.97
CA ALA A 8 -2.28 8.09 -6.58
C ALA A 8 -3.47 7.93 -7.57
N SER A 9 -3.21 7.63 -8.85
CA SER A 9 -4.25 7.45 -9.87
C SER A 9 -4.86 6.05 -9.93
N GLY A 10 -4.42 5.13 -9.06
CA GLY A 10 -4.97 3.77 -8.95
C GLY A 10 -6.23 3.71 -8.08
N ASN A 11 -6.94 2.58 -8.12
CA ASN A 11 -8.18 2.38 -7.36
C ASN A 11 -8.01 2.65 -5.85
N ILE A 12 -6.97 2.09 -5.25
CA ILE A 12 -6.66 2.29 -3.83
C ILE A 12 -6.07 3.68 -3.60
N GLY A 13 -5.16 4.13 -4.48
CA GLY A 13 -4.50 5.43 -4.36
C GLY A 13 -5.49 6.61 -4.36
N THR A 14 -6.50 6.56 -5.23
CA THR A 14 -7.56 7.58 -5.25
C THR A 14 -8.33 7.64 -3.91
N LYS A 15 -8.62 6.48 -3.30
CA LYS A 15 -9.32 6.42 -2.01
C LYS A 15 -8.45 6.93 -0.86
N ILE A 16 -7.16 6.58 -0.85
CA ILE A 16 -6.20 7.10 0.14
C ILE A 16 -6.06 8.61 -0.02
N THR A 17 -5.97 9.15 -1.25
CA THR A 17 -5.93 10.59 -1.51
C THR A 17 -7.17 11.29 -0.91
N GLY A 18 -8.36 10.78 -1.19
CA GLY A 18 -9.61 11.33 -0.66
C GLY A 18 -9.68 11.31 0.86
N GLU A 19 -9.25 10.21 1.48
CA GLU A 19 -9.25 10.07 2.95
C GLU A 19 -8.25 11.04 3.60
N LEU A 20 -7.02 11.15 3.06
CA LEU A 20 -6.01 12.10 3.54
C LEU A 20 -6.53 13.54 3.51
N VAL A 21 -7.10 13.97 2.38
CA VAL A 21 -7.64 15.33 2.24
C VAL A 21 -8.81 15.57 3.19
N SER A 22 -9.71 14.60 3.34
CA SER A 22 -10.86 14.70 4.25
C SER A 22 -10.46 14.92 5.72
N ARG A 23 -9.23 14.48 6.08
CA ARG A 23 -8.65 14.69 7.42
C ARG A 23 -7.73 15.92 7.51
N GLY A 24 -7.68 16.75 6.47
CA GLY A 24 -6.90 17.99 6.47
C GLY A 24 -5.41 17.82 6.19
N HIS A 25 -4.98 16.67 5.64
CA HIS A 25 -3.62 16.51 5.11
C HIS A 25 -3.51 17.12 3.72
N THR A 26 -2.30 17.52 3.34
CA THR A 26 -1.97 17.89 1.96
C THR A 26 -1.27 16.73 1.27
N VAL A 27 -1.56 16.53 -0.02
CA VAL A 27 -1.10 15.36 -0.79
C VAL A 27 -0.36 15.79 -2.04
N THR A 28 0.88 15.33 -2.18
CA THR A 28 1.54 15.29 -3.49
C THR A 28 1.20 13.95 -4.13
N ALA A 29 0.24 13.97 -5.04
CA ALA A 29 -0.26 12.81 -5.75
C ALA A 29 0.65 12.49 -6.95
N ILE A 30 1.41 11.41 -6.86
CA ILE A 30 2.43 11.03 -7.85
C ILE A 30 1.92 9.88 -8.71
N ALA A 31 1.90 10.08 -10.02
CA ALA A 31 1.55 9.06 -11.01
C ALA A 31 2.28 9.31 -12.33
N ARG A 32 2.45 8.26 -13.15
CA ARG A 32 3.03 8.42 -14.51
C ARG A 32 2.16 9.30 -15.41
N ASN A 33 0.85 9.26 -15.24
CA ASN A 33 -0.10 10.10 -15.96
C ASN A 33 -0.93 10.90 -14.95
N THR A 34 -0.59 12.17 -14.79
CA THR A 34 -1.25 13.10 -13.88
C THR A 34 -2.69 13.47 -14.30
N GLY A 35 -3.02 13.33 -15.59
CA GLY A 35 -4.38 13.58 -16.10
C GLY A 35 -5.47 12.64 -15.55
N LYS A 36 -5.07 11.59 -14.80
CA LYS A 36 -5.97 10.69 -14.08
C LYS A 36 -6.12 11.03 -12.59
N ILE A 37 -5.48 12.09 -12.13
CA ILE A 37 -5.60 12.57 -10.75
C ILE A 37 -6.64 13.68 -10.73
N ASP A 38 -7.66 13.51 -9.90
CA ASP A 38 -8.71 14.50 -9.75
C ASP A 38 -8.14 15.80 -9.15
N SER A 39 -8.49 16.93 -9.78
CA SER A 39 -8.14 18.25 -9.26
C SER A 39 -9.02 18.58 -8.06
N GLN A 40 -8.41 18.72 -6.88
CA GLN A 40 -9.10 19.14 -5.67
C GLN A 40 -8.17 19.94 -4.74
N GLU A 41 -8.76 20.73 -3.85
CA GLU A 41 -7.99 21.48 -2.86
C GLU A 41 -7.18 20.53 -1.96
N GLY A 42 -5.94 20.91 -1.65
CA GLY A 42 -5.03 20.07 -0.85
C GLY A 42 -4.30 18.99 -1.64
N VAL A 43 -4.53 18.86 -2.96
CA VAL A 43 -3.83 17.89 -3.82
C VAL A 43 -3.01 18.58 -4.89
N SER A 44 -1.73 18.23 -4.98
CA SER A 44 -0.83 18.64 -6.04
C SER A 44 -0.43 17.41 -6.87
N ALA A 45 -0.77 17.40 -8.17
CA ALA A 45 -0.43 16.31 -9.07
C ALA A 45 0.99 16.46 -9.62
N VAL A 46 1.81 15.43 -9.48
CA VAL A 46 3.21 15.40 -9.95
C VAL A 46 3.41 14.14 -10.80
N ALA A 47 4.06 14.31 -11.95
CA ALA A 47 4.49 13.18 -12.77
C ALA A 47 5.69 12.48 -12.11
N GLY A 48 5.62 11.16 -11.95
CA GLY A 48 6.72 10.38 -11.39
C GLY A 48 6.60 8.90 -11.72
N ASP A 49 7.75 8.25 -11.82
CA ASP A 49 7.84 6.81 -12.12
C ASP A 49 8.74 6.13 -11.08
N MET A 50 8.24 5.10 -10.42
CA MET A 50 9.01 4.29 -9.47
C MET A 50 10.22 3.61 -10.10
N LEU A 51 10.24 3.47 -11.42
CA LEU A 51 11.36 2.91 -12.16
C LEU A 51 12.50 3.91 -12.39
N GLN A 52 12.31 5.18 -12.00
CA GLN A 52 13.29 6.27 -12.06
C GLN A 52 13.59 6.76 -10.63
N PRO A 53 14.33 5.99 -9.82
CA PRO A 53 14.46 6.24 -8.38
C PRO A 53 15.03 7.60 -8.02
N ASP A 54 16.01 8.11 -8.78
CA ASP A 54 16.62 9.41 -8.49
C ASP A 54 15.63 10.58 -8.70
N GLN A 55 14.88 10.56 -9.81
CA GLN A 55 13.86 11.57 -10.09
C GLN A 55 12.69 11.48 -9.11
N LEU A 56 12.30 10.25 -8.76
CA LEU A 56 11.26 10.06 -7.76
C LEU A 56 11.71 10.58 -6.39
N ALA A 57 12.95 10.31 -5.98
CA ALA A 57 13.50 10.80 -4.73
C ALA A 57 13.41 12.32 -4.61
N GLU A 58 13.75 13.06 -5.67
CA GLU A 58 13.63 14.53 -5.72
C GLU A 58 12.18 14.98 -5.47
N SER A 59 11.20 14.26 -6.03
CA SER A 59 9.78 14.55 -5.85
C SER A 59 9.25 14.22 -4.43
N LEU A 60 9.98 13.41 -3.66
CA LEU A 60 9.62 13.00 -2.31
C LEU A 60 10.25 13.90 -1.23
N VAL A 61 11.23 14.72 -1.55
CA VAL A 61 11.92 15.57 -0.57
C VAL A 61 10.95 16.51 0.15
N GLY A 62 11.11 16.63 1.48
CA GLY A 62 10.35 17.57 2.30
C GLY A 62 8.94 17.11 2.70
N HIS A 63 8.56 15.89 2.39
CA HIS A 63 7.30 15.31 2.88
C HIS A 63 7.48 14.70 4.28
N ASP A 64 6.40 14.69 5.05
CA ASP A 64 6.36 14.05 6.38
C ASP A 64 6.34 12.53 6.27
N ALA A 65 5.69 12.00 5.23
CA ALA A 65 5.59 10.57 4.96
C ALA A 65 5.43 10.30 3.46
N VAL A 66 5.79 9.08 3.06
CA VAL A 66 5.52 8.52 1.74
C VAL A 66 4.57 7.35 1.89
N ILE A 67 3.50 7.33 1.09
CA ILE A 67 2.64 6.16 0.90
C ILE A 67 2.84 5.66 -0.53
N SER A 68 2.97 4.35 -0.73
CA SER A 68 2.95 3.76 -2.07
C SER A 68 1.74 2.86 -2.26
N ALA A 69 0.94 3.16 -3.28
CA ALA A 69 -0.16 2.38 -3.80
C ALA A 69 0.08 2.01 -5.28
N ALA A 70 1.35 1.99 -5.69
CA ALA A 70 1.76 1.56 -7.01
C ALA A 70 1.63 0.02 -7.13
N PRO A 71 1.30 -0.51 -8.31
CA PRO A 71 1.30 -1.95 -8.52
C PRO A 71 2.71 -2.52 -8.34
N PHE A 72 2.79 -3.76 -7.87
CA PHE A 72 4.06 -4.47 -7.86
C PHE A 72 4.54 -4.71 -9.30
N VAL A 73 5.81 -4.46 -9.53
CA VAL A 73 6.48 -4.74 -10.80
C VAL A 73 7.65 -5.66 -10.49
N THR A 74 7.72 -6.79 -11.16
CA THR A 74 8.70 -7.84 -10.90
C THR A 74 10.12 -7.29 -10.83
N ASN A 75 10.81 -7.57 -9.72
CA ASN A 75 12.17 -7.16 -9.39
C ASN A 75 12.40 -5.63 -9.28
N GLU A 76 11.37 -4.83 -9.06
CA GLU A 76 11.47 -3.37 -9.07
C GLU A 76 11.18 -2.69 -7.72
N SER A 77 10.76 -3.44 -6.70
CA SER A 77 10.46 -2.89 -5.36
C SER A 77 11.66 -2.16 -4.73
N GLU A 78 12.89 -2.63 -4.97
CA GLU A 78 14.10 -1.99 -4.47
C GLU A 78 14.32 -0.59 -5.02
N LYS A 79 13.90 -0.31 -6.26
CA LYS A 79 13.98 1.05 -6.84
C LYS A 79 13.10 2.03 -6.08
N LEU A 80 11.88 1.60 -5.72
CA LEU A 80 10.98 2.43 -4.92
C LEU A 80 11.57 2.69 -3.52
N PHE A 81 12.12 1.66 -2.87
CA PHE A 81 12.74 1.83 -1.56
C PHE A 81 13.98 2.72 -1.63
N ALA A 82 14.79 2.60 -2.69
CA ALA A 82 15.92 3.49 -2.94
C ALA A 82 15.48 4.95 -3.10
N ALA A 83 14.39 5.21 -3.82
CA ALA A 83 13.84 6.55 -3.96
C ALA A 83 13.38 7.13 -2.60
N VAL A 84 12.68 6.33 -1.80
CA VAL A 84 12.24 6.79 -0.46
C VAL A 84 13.44 7.08 0.43
N ARG A 85 14.44 6.19 0.49
CA ARG A 85 15.68 6.45 1.24
C ARG A 85 16.41 7.70 0.75
N GLY A 86 16.55 7.85 -0.58
CA GLY A 86 17.22 8.98 -1.22
C GLY A 86 16.57 10.33 -0.94
N SER A 87 15.25 10.35 -0.70
CA SER A 87 14.52 11.58 -0.36
C SER A 87 14.77 12.06 1.08
N GLY A 88 15.29 11.19 1.96
CA GLY A 88 15.45 11.48 3.39
C GLY A 88 14.18 11.33 4.22
N VAL A 89 13.03 11.06 3.62
CA VAL A 89 11.78 10.78 4.36
C VAL A 89 11.88 9.45 5.07
N LYS A 90 11.57 9.41 6.36
CA LYS A 90 11.68 8.19 7.19
C LYS A 90 10.40 7.37 7.21
N ARG A 91 9.24 8.01 7.36
CA ARG A 91 7.96 7.32 7.46
C ARG A 91 7.49 6.86 6.08
N TYR A 92 7.40 5.54 5.91
CA TYR A 92 7.00 4.89 4.67
C TYR A 92 5.89 3.87 4.90
N LEU A 93 4.76 3.99 4.20
CA LEU A 93 3.67 3.02 4.24
C LEU A 93 3.49 2.42 2.84
N MET A 94 3.39 1.10 2.79
CA MET A 94 3.21 0.39 1.53
C MET A 94 1.86 -0.33 1.50
N VAL A 95 1.08 -0.07 0.45
CA VAL A 95 -0.05 -0.94 0.10
C VAL A 95 0.52 -2.29 -0.29
N GLY A 96 0.27 -3.27 0.53
CA GLY A 96 0.79 -4.62 0.39
C GLY A 96 -0.13 -5.57 -0.39
N GLY A 97 0.21 -6.84 -0.35
CA GLY A 97 -0.59 -7.95 -0.85
C GLY A 97 -0.97 -8.93 0.26
N ALA A 98 -2.01 -9.74 0.02
CA ALA A 98 -2.48 -10.75 0.97
C ALA A 98 -1.70 -12.08 0.88
N ALA A 99 -0.96 -12.32 -0.19
CA ALA A 99 -0.41 -13.64 -0.50
C ALA A 99 0.59 -14.19 0.52
N SER A 100 1.25 -13.31 1.29
CA SER A 100 2.16 -13.71 2.37
C SER A 100 1.49 -13.82 3.74
N LEU A 101 0.17 -13.55 3.84
CA LEU A 101 -0.59 -13.80 5.06
C LEU A 101 -0.78 -15.31 5.27
N LEU A 102 -0.97 -15.70 6.52
CA LEU A 102 -1.23 -17.08 6.92
C LEU A 102 -2.73 -17.32 7.04
N ASN A 103 -3.20 -18.47 6.58
CA ASN A 103 -4.55 -18.98 6.81
C ASN A 103 -4.65 -19.60 8.22
N ASP A 104 -5.80 -20.16 8.57
CA ASP A 104 -6.05 -20.78 9.87
C ASP A 104 -5.20 -22.05 10.11
N GLU A 105 -4.75 -22.70 9.05
CA GLU A 105 -3.85 -23.87 9.08
C GLU A 105 -2.37 -23.46 9.24
N GLY A 106 -2.05 -22.16 9.17
CA GLY A 106 -0.69 -21.64 9.23
C GLY A 106 0.07 -21.68 7.91
N GLU A 107 -0.62 -21.91 6.80
CA GLU A 107 -0.07 -21.90 5.45
C GLU A 107 -0.21 -20.51 4.83
N LYS A 108 0.70 -20.15 3.92
CA LYS A 108 0.58 -18.88 3.20
C LYS A 108 -0.60 -18.93 2.21
N VAL A 109 -1.32 -17.84 2.08
CA VAL A 109 -2.34 -17.67 1.02
C VAL A 109 -1.75 -17.98 -0.36
N TRP A 110 -0.48 -17.63 -0.59
CA TRP A 110 0.26 -17.99 -1.79
C TRP A 110 0.20 -19.48 -2.15
N ASP A 111 0.26 -20.35 -1.15
CA ASP A 111 0.31 -21.80 -1.38
C ASP A 111 -1.02 -22.32 -1.96
N SER A 112 -2.14 -21.68 -1.58
CA SER A 112 -3.46 -22.00 -2.13
C SER A 112 -3.69 -21.49 -3.56
N LEU A 113 -2.85 -20.58 -4.06
CA LEU A 113 -2.94 -20.04 -5.42
C LEU A 113 -2.24 -20.90 -6.45
N GLN A 114 -1.46 -21.90 -6.02
CA GLN A 114 -0.73 -22.79 -6.92
C GLN A 114 -1.70 -23.72 -7.67
N GLY A 115 -1.58 -23.74 -9.00
CA GLY A 115 -2.37 -24.66 -9.84
C GLY A 115 -3.84 -24.25 -10.09
N VAL A 116 -4.29 -23.08 -9.65
CA VAL A 116 -5.68 -22.61 -9.86
C VAL A 116 -5.90 -21.79 -11.14
N GLY A 117 -4.99 -21.90 -12.11
CA GLY A 117 -5.18 -21.29 -13.43
C GLY A 117 -5.03 -19.77 -13.47
N ILE A 118 -4.33 -19.17 -12.50
CA ILE A 118 -4.01 -17.74 -12.50
C ILE A 118 -2.96 -17.46 -13.59
N PRO A 119 -3.12 -16.42 -14.42
CA PRO A 119 -2.13 -16.06 -15.42
C PRO A 119 -0.73 -15.80 -14.82
N ASP A 120 0.32 -16.22 -15.51
CA ASP A 120 1.71 -16.11 -15.05
C ASP A 120 2.11 -14.67 -14.70
N GLU A 121 1.63 -13.68 -15.45
CA GLU A 121 1.87 -12.26 -15.17
C GLU A 121 1.28 -11.83 -13.81
N VAL A 122 0.10 -12.34 -13.47
CA VAL A 122 -0.55 -12.05 -12.17
C VAL A 122 0.22 -12.75 -11.05
N LEU A 123 0.64 -14.01 -11.27
CA LEU A 123 1.47 -14.74 -10.30
C LEU A 123 2.80 -14.02 -10.05
N ALA A 124 3.47 -13.53 -11.11
CA ALA A 124 4.72 -12.78 -10.98
C ALA A 124 4.53 -11.49 -10.15
N ASN A 125 3.41 -10.79 -10.35
CA ASN A 125 3.07 -9.60 -9.57
C ASN A 125 2.82 -9.94 -8.09
N ILE A 126 2.12 -11.03 -7.81
CA ILE A 126 1.89 -11.52 -6.43
C ILE A 126 3.21 -11.91 -5.76
N GLN A 127 4.10 -12.61 -6.47
CA GLN A 127 5.43 -12.98 -5.96
C GLN A 127 6.27 -11.74 -5.63
N GLU A 128 6.23 -10.71 -6.47
CA GLU A 128 6.93 -9.44 -6.17
C GLU A 128 6.36 -8.78 -4.91
N GLY A 129 5.06 -8.87 -4.66
CA GLY A 129 4.46 -8.39 -3.40
C GLY A 129 5.00 -9.14 -2.17
N ILE A 130 5.21 -10.45 -2.27
CA ILE A 130 5.85 -11.24 -1.20
C ILE A 130 7.30 -10.79 -1.01
N ARG A 131 8.06 -10.69 -2.12
CA ARG A 131 9.46 -10.25 -2.11
C ARG A 131 9.60 -8.83 -1.53
N ALA A 132 8.71 -7.91 -1.88
CA ALA A 132 8.72 -6.55 -1.34
C ALA A 132 8.59 -6.55 0.20
N PHE A 133 7.74 -7.40 0.75
CA PHE A 133 7.63 -7.57 2.19
C PHE A 133 8.90 -8.16 2.82
N GLU A 134 9.50 -9.17 2.21
CA GLU A 134 10.75 -9.78 2.67
C GLU A 134 11.93 -8.77 2.66
N LEU A 135 11.98 -7.90 1.65
CA LEU A 135 12.96 -6.81 1.59
C LEU A 135 12.72 -5.76 2.70
N LEU A 136 11.45 -5.39 2.95
CA LEU A 136 11.13 -4.46 4.04
C LEU A 136 11.50 -5.02 5.41
N GLN A 137 11.38 -6.33 5.64
CA GLN A 137 11.80 -6.95 6.90
C GLN A 137 13.31 -6.80 7.16
N GLN A 138 14.11 -6.56 6.12
CA GLN A 138 15.56 -6.33 6.19
C GLN A 138 15.91 -4.82 6.16
N GLU A 139 14.89 -3.95 6.00
CA GLU A 139 15.07 -2.51 5.86
C GLU A 139 15.21 -1.86 7.24
N ASP A 140 16.33 -1.21 7.50
CA ASP A 140 16.66 -0.59 8.78
C ASP A 140 16.62 0.94 8.78
N GLN A 141 16.68 1.58 7.60
CA GLN A 141 16.75 3.03 7.46
C GLN A 141 15.39 3.71 7.44
N LEU A 142 14.31 2.96 7.11
CA LEU A 142 12.94 3.47 7.02
C LEU A 142 12.09 3.02 8.21
N ASP A 143 11.21 3.89 8.64
CA ASP A 143 10.11 3.57 9.56
C ASP A 143 8.92 3.07 8.73
N TRP A 144 9.09 1.87 8.19
CA TRP A 144 8.15 1.28 7.24
C TRP A 144 6.94 0.62 7.91
N THR A 145 5.84 0.58 7.19
CA THR A 145 4.67 -0.26 7.49
C THR A 145 4.22 -0.95 6.20
N PHE A 146 4.01 -2.26 6.25
CA PHE A 146 3.45 -3.03 5.15
C PHE A 146 2.00 -3.38 5.47
N PHE A 147 1.05 -2.82 4.71
CA PHE A 147 -0.37 -3.03 4.97
C PHE A 147 -0.95 -4.05 3.99
N SER A 148 -1.09 -5.29 4.44
CA SER A 148 -1.73 -6.36 3.68
C SER A 148 -3.26 -6.16 3.66
N PRO A 149 -3.92 -6.18 2.49
CA PRO A 149 -5.38 -6.19 2.43
C PRO A 149 -5.94 -7.56 2.85
N ALA A 150 -7.25 -7.66 2.98
CA ALA A 150 -7.96 -8.93 2.90
C ALA A 150 -7.67 -9.65 1.57
N VAL A 151 -7.94 -10.95 1.51
CA VAL A 151 -7.72 -11.75 0.27
C VAL A 151 -8.46 -11.13 -0.93
N MET A 152 -9.66 -10.62 -0.69
CA MET A 152 -10.43 -9.86 -1.67
C MET A 152 -10.51 -8.39 -1.26
N ILE A 153 -9.95 -7.52 -2.08
CA ILE A 153 -10.08 -6.07 -1.93
C ILE A 153 -10.72 -5.48 -3.19
N GLY A 154 -11.75 -4.66 -3.03
CA GLY A 154 -12.50 -4.15 -4.17
C GLY A 154 -13.39 -2.96 -3.85
N PRO A 155 -14.21 -2.52 -4.83
CA PRO A 155 -15.26 -1.53 -4.57
C PRO A 155 -16.23 -2.04 -3.52
N GLY A 156 -16.72 -1.14 -2.64
CA GLY A 156 -17.69 -1.47 -1.61
C GLY A 156 -18.09 -0.26 -0.80
N GLU A 157 -18.91 -0.44 0.20
CA GLU A 157 -19.34 0.63 1.09
C GLU A 157 -18.19 1.09 1.99
N LYS A 158 -18.18 2.38 2.31
CA LYS A 158 -17.37 2.97 3.36
C LYS A 158 -18.09 2.79 4.69
N THR A 159 -17.79 1.71 5.38
CA THR A 159 -18.49 1.34 6.61
C THR A 159 -17.84 1.92 7.87
N GLY A 160 -16.52 2.13 7.86
CA GLY A 160 -15.71 2.47 9.02
C GLY A 160 -15.70 1.37 10.09
N LYS A 161 -16.15 0.15 9.74
CA LYS A 161 -16.23 -1.00 10.67
C LYS A 161 -15.48 -2.17 10.08
N PHE A 162 -14.32 -2.46 10.62
CA PHE A 162 -13.44 -3.54 10.18
C PHE A 162 -12.62 -4.07 11.37
N ARG A 163 -11.99 -5.19 11.18
CA ARG A 163 -11.05 -5.76 12.14
C ARG A 163 -9.63 -5.67 11.60
N LEU A 164 -8.69 -5.39 12.48
CA LEU A 164 -7.27 -5.40 12.16
C LEU A 164 -6.64 -6.70 12.67
N GLY A 165 -5.67 -7.20 11.92
CA GLY A 165 -4.84 -8.34 12.27
C GLY A 165 -3.36 -8.04 12.03
N LYS A 166 -2.51 -9.04 12.22
CA LYS A 166 -1.07 -8.94 11.95
C LYS A 166 -0.69 -9.81 10.75
N ASP A 167 -0.41 -11.07 11.00
CA ASP A 167 0.13 -12.01 10.02
C ASP A 167 -0.90 -13.00 9.46
N ASN A 168 -2.03 -13.13 10.12
CA ASN A 168 -3.10 -14.02 9.71
C ASN A 168 -4.17 -13.27 8.92
N VAL A 169 -4.74 -13.97 7.95
CA VAL A 169 -5.92 -13.49 7.22
C VAL A 169 -7.04 -13.13 8.19
N VAL A 170 -7.67 -11.97 7.99
CA VAL A 170 -8.89 -11.61 8.70
C VAL A 170 -10.08 -12.03 7.83
N SER A 171 -10.92 -12.92 8.35
CA SER A 171 -12.09 -13.44 7.66
C SER A 171 -13.35 -13.27 8.51
N ALA A 172 -14.49 -13.05 7.87
CA ALA A 172 -15.79 -13.10 8.51
C ALA A 172 -16.11 -14.52 9.00
N ASP A 173 -17.13 -14.66 9.84
CA ASP A 173 -17.59 -15.98 10.32
C ASP A 173 -18.01 -16.93 9.17
N SER A 174 -18.34 -16.38 8.01
CA SER A 174 -18.60 -17.12 6.77
C SER A 174 -17.34 -17.71 6.11
N GLY A 175 -16.14 -17.36 6.58
CA GLY A 175 -14.86 -17.70 5.98
C GLY A 175 -14.41 -16.73 4.87
N GLU A 176 -15.26 -15.78 4.48
CA GLU A 176 -14.90 -14.80 3.43
C GLU A 176 -13.96 -13.74 3.98
N SER A 177 -12.81 -13.54 3.32
CA SER A 177 -11.87 -12.47 3.63
C SER A 177 -11.98 -11.36 2.58
N LYS A 178 -12.60 -10.24 2.96
CA LYS A 178 -12.80 -9.09 2.07
C LYS A 178 -12.71 -7.75 2.77
N ILE A 179 -12.42 -6.70 2.00
CA ILE A 179 -12.42 -5.31 2.44
C ILE A 179 -12.73 -4.38 1.25
N SER A 180 -13.41 -3.26 1.51
CA SER A 180 -13.58 -2.21 0.51
C SER A 180 -12.32 -1.36 0.38
N TYR A 181 -12.12 -0.76 -0.80
CA TYR A 181 -11.05 0.24 -0.98
C TYR A 181 -11.18 1.42 -0.02
N ASP A 182 -12.41 1.82 0.29
CA ASP A 182 -12.69 2.96 1.17
C ASP A 182 -12.31 2.65 2.63
N ASP A 183 -12.68 1.48 3.15
CA ASP A 183 -12.33 1.09 4.52
C ASP A 183 -10.82 0.77 4.65
N TYR A 184 -10.21 0.23 3.60
CA TYR A 184 -8.76 0.08 3.54
C TYR A 184 -8.04 1.44 3.60
N ALA A 185 -8.55 2.46 2.90
CA ALA A 185 -8.00 3.81 2.95
C ALA A 185 -8.12 4.45 4.34
N ILE A 186 -9.25 4.25 5.04
CA ILE A 186 -9.41 4.68 6.44
C ILE A 186 -8.29 4.11 7.30
N ALA A 187 -8.10 2.78 7.27
CA ALA A 187 -7.10 2.12 8.10
C ALA A 187 -5.65 2.50 7.74
N MET A 188 -5.37 2.77 6.45
CA MET A 188 -4.06 3.28 6.01
C MET A 188 -3.77 4.65 6.62
N VAL A 189 -4.75 5.56 6.64
CA VAL A 189 -4.57 6.90 7.21
C VAL A 189 -4.57 6.85 8.73
N ASP A 190 -5.35 5.97 9.37
CA ASP A 190 -5.27 5.72 10.81
C ASP A 190 -3.84 5.30 11.21
N GLU A 191 -3.24 4.38 10.48
CA GLU A 191 -1.86 3.94 10.75
C GLU A 191 -0.83 5.05 10.48
N LEU A 192 -1.03 5.87 9.46
CA LEU A 192 -0.18 7.04 9.21
C LEU A 192 -0.16 8.00 10.42
N GLU A 193 -1.33 8.26 10.99
CA GLU A 193 -1.51 9.21 12.11
C GLU A 193 -1.07 8.64 13.45
N GLN A 194 -1.27 7.35 13.69
CA GLN A 194 -1.05 6.69 14.98
C GLN A 194 0.30 6.00 15.10
N GLY A 195 0.84 5.45 14.00
CA GLY A 195 2.14 4.77 13.99
C GLY A 195 2.20 3.49 14.83
N ASN A 196 1.11 2.72 14.88
CA ASN A 196 1.01 1.50 15.69
C ASN A 196 1.80 0.31 15.12
N SER A 197 2.09 0.34 13.81
CA SER A 197 2.70 -0.76 13.07
C SER A 197 4.01 -0.36 12.37
N VAL A 198 4.82 0.46 13.03
CA VAL A 198 6.16 0.83 12.53
C VAL A 198 7.07 -0.38 12.53
N LYS A 199 7.84 -0.56 11.44
CA LYS A 199 8.72 -1.71 11.16
C LYS A 199 7.99 -3.05 11.28
N SER A 200 6.72 -3.06 10.86
CA SER A 200 5.90 -4.26 10.92
C SER A 200 4.84 -4.30 9.82
N ARG A 201 4.19 -5.45 9.71
CA ARG A 201 2.99 -5.63 8.91
C ARG A 201 1.76 -5.59 9.80
N PHE A 202 0.66 -5.13 9.21
CA PHE A 202 -0.68 -5.39 9.71
C PHE A 202 -1.63 -5.71 8.54
N THR A 203 -2.80 -6.23 8.84
CA THR A 203 -3.83 -6.59 7.87
C THR A 203 -5.22 -6.18 8.34
N ILE A 204 -6.21 -6.30 7.46
CA ILE A 204 -7.59 -5.85 7.67
C ILE A 204 -8.58 -6.79 6.99
N GLY A 205 -9.78 -6.88 7.54
CA GLY A 205 -10.92 -7.56 6.93
C GLY A 205 -12.21 -7.28 7.71
N TYR A 206 -13.32 -7.67 7.12
CA TYR A 206 -14.63 -7.64 7.78
C TYR A 206 -14.84 -8.81 8.71
#